data_d9af5ec03667640fbf187107a16aa76b
#
_entry.id   d9af5ec03667640fbf187107a16aa76b
#
_cell.length_a   1.000
_cell.length_b   1.000
_cell.length_c   1.000
_cell.angle_alpha   90.00
_cell.angle_beta   90.00
_cell.angle_gamma   90.00
#
_symmetry.space_group_name_H-M   'P 1'
#
loop_
_entity.id
_entity.type
_entity.pdbx_description
1 polymer ?
#
loop_
_entity_poly.entity_id
_entity_poly.type
_entity_poly.pdbx_seq_one_letter_code
_entity_poly.pdbx_strand_id
1 'polypeptide(L)'
;MPLPKENKKYTYAEYLTWPENEQWELFDGVPYMQAAPSWQHQAVSGELYRQFANYLQGKECQAFASPFDLRLPNGEELDEETANVFQPDIAVICDKNKLKGTGYFGTPTLIIEISSPATSRVDRVIKFNKYEKAGVKEYWIVDPEGKYVNIFTLQEDGRYGRPEAYTDINKVQVSVFPDLTIDLSQVFASI
;
A
#
# COMPACT_ATOMS: atom_id res chain seq x y z
N MET A 1 6.86 14.88 22.62
CA MET A 1 6.92 13.44 22.34
C MET A 1 8.29 13.11 21.75
N PRO A 2 8.88 11.95 22.04
CA PRO A 2 10.22 11.66 21.55
C PRO A 2 10.17 11.28 20.06
N LEU A 3 11.00 11.96 19.26
CA LEU A 3 11.28 11.55 17.87
C LEU A 3 12.11 10.26 17.84
N PRO A 4 12.01 9.45 16.77
CA PRO A 4 12.84 8.27 16.61
C PRO A 4 14.34 8.58 16.72
N LYS A 5 15.09 7.72 17.41
CA LYS A 5 16.55 7.85 17.56
C LYS A 5 17.23 7.01 16.50
N GLU A 6 18.36 7.48 15.97
CA GLU A 6 19.21 6.69 15.09
C GLU A 6 19.67 5.38 15.78
N ASN A 7 19.72 4.29 15.00
CA ASN A 7 20.17 2.96 15.43
C ASN A 7 19.31 2.24 16.49
N LYS A 8 18.10 2.70 16.78
CA LYS A 8 17.13 1.97 17.57
C LYS A 8 16.07 1.32 16.69
N LYS A 9 15.71 0.06 16.99
CA LYS A 9 14.55 -0.60 16.41
C LYS A 9 13.32 -0.35 17.27
N TYR A 10 12.20 -0.15 16.61
CA TYR A 10 10.92 0.20 17.21
C TYR A 10 9.85 -0.84 16.89
N THR A 11 8.88 -0.97 17.79
CA THR A 11 7.67 -1.76 17.59
C THR A 11 6.47 -0.84 17.34
N TYR A 12 5.33 -1.43 16.96
CA TYR A 12 4.09 -0.68 16.79
C TYR A 12 3.63 -0.01 18.10
N ALA A 13 3.83 -0.65 19.26
CA ALA A 13 3.53 -0.04 20.55
C ALA A 13 4.29 1.28 20.77
N GLU A 14 5.56 1.34 20.37
CA GLU A 14 6.35 2.57 20.43
C GLU A 14 5.94 3.58 19.36
N TYR A 15 5.63 3.12 18.15
CA TYR A 15 5.13 3.94 17.04
C TYR A 15 3.88 4.74 17.45
N LEU A 16 2.93 4.12 18.15
CA LEU A 16 1.72 4.77 18.65
C LEU A 16 1.98 5.92 19.64
N THR A 17 3.20 6.07 20.15
CA THR A 17 3.58 7.19 21.04
C THR A 17 4.13 8.40 20.29
N TRP A 18 4.30 8.31 18.96
CA TRP A 18 4.87 9.37 18.13
C TRP A 18 3.84 10.47 17.82
N PRO A 19 4.28 11.65 17.33
CA PRO A 19 3.38 12.72 16.97
C PRO A 19 2.41 12.34 15.85
N GLU A 20 1.11 12.56 16.06
CA GLU A 20 0.07 12.24 15.06
C GLU A 20 0.13 13.08 13.77
N ASN A 21 0.81 14.23 13.82
CA ASN A 21 0.98 15.12 12.68
C ASN A 21 2.18 14.74 11.78
N GLU A 22 2.88 13.67 12.11
CA GLU A 22 3.99 13.13 11.34
C GLU A 22 3.63 11.74 10.82
N GLN A 23 3.88 11.48 9.54
CA GLN A 23 3.62 10.17 8.95
C GLN A 23 4.93 9.37 8.90
N TRP A 24 4.91 8.22 9.58
CA TRP A 24 6.04 7.33 9.67
C TRP A 24 5.67 5.93 9.21
N GLU A 25 6.65 5.22 8.68
CA GLU A 25 6.60 3.78 8.44
C GLU A 25 7.71 3.09 9.24
N LEU A 26 7.53 1.81 9.54
CA LEU A 26 8.56 0.96 10.15
C LEU A 26 8.91 -0.19 9.20
N PHE A 27 10.18 -0.31 8.85
CA PHE A 27 10.70 -1.45 8.09
C PHE A 27 11.71 -2.21 8.97
N ASP A 28 11.33 -3.39 9.45
CA ASP A 28 12.09 -4.17 10.45
C ASP A 28 12.47 -3.34 11.68
N GLY A 29 11.56 -2.48 12.12
CA GLY A 29 11.74 -1.58 13.26
C GLY A 29 12.52 -0.31 12.98
N VAL A 30 13.01 -0.12 11.76
CA VAL A 30 13.68 1.13 11.35
C VAL A 30 12.64 2.14 10.88
N PRO A 31 12.61 3.35 11.48
CA PRO A 31 11.64 4.38 11.12
C PRO A 31 12.00 5.11 9.83
N TYR A 32 10.99 5.36 9.01
CA TYR A 32 11.07 6.16 7.79
C TYR A 32 9.98 7.23 7.83
N MET A 33 10.39 8.49 7.75
CA MET A 33 9.43 9.60 7.69
C MET A 33 8.97 9.78 6.25
N GLN A 34 7.65 9.85 6.05
CA GLN A 34 7.07 10.12 4.75
C GLN A 34 7.08 11.62 4.45
N ALA A 35 7.38 11.98 3.21
CA ALA A 35 7.21 13.35 2.73
C ALA A 35 5.75 13.61 2.33
N ALA A 36 5.32 14.86 2.40
CA ALA A 36 4.02 15.24 1.90
C ALA A 36 3.89 14.93 0.39
N PRO A 37 2.79 14.27 -0.03
CA PRO A 37 2.60 13.91 -1.43
C PRO A 37 2.37 15.13 -2.32
N SER A 38 2.76 15.01 -3.60
CA SER A 38 2.47 16.04 -4.61
C SER A 38 0.98 16.07 -4.97
N TRP A 39 0.53 17.15 -5.62
CA TRP A 39 -0.85 17.22 -6.08
C TRP A 39 -1.17 16.15 -7.15
N GLN A 40 -0.20 15.79 -8.01
CA GLN A 40 -0.36 14.72 -9.00
C GLN A 40 -0.56 13.37 -8.31
N HIS A 41 0.25 13.09 -7.28
CA HIS A 41 0.09 11.90 -6.46
C HIS A 41 -1.32 11.83 -5.85
N GLN A 42 -1.80 12.93 -5.27
CA GLN A 42 -3.15 13.00 -4.68
C GLN A 42 -4.26 12.82 -5.72
N ALA A 43 -4.12 13.40 -6.91
CA ALA A 43 -5.10 13.28 -8.00
C ALA A 43 -5.22 11.82 -8.47
N VAL A 44 -4.08 11.15 -8.70
CA VAL A 44 -4.01 9.74 -9.10
C VAL A 44 -4.56 8.83 -8.01
N SER A 45 -4.15 9.05 -6.74
CA SER A 45 -4.65 8.29 -5.59
C SER A 45 -6.16 8.41 -5.44
N GLY A 46 -6.68 9.63 -5.51
CA GLY A 46 -8.11 9.90 -5.39
C GLY A 46 -8.94 9.19 -6.45
N GLU A 47 -8.50 9.21 -7.71
CA GLU A 47 -9.23 8.57 -8.81
C GLU A 47 -9.15 7.03 -8.74
N LEU A 48 -7.99 6.47 -8.44
CA LEU A 48 -7.84 5.02 -8.20
C LEU A 48 -8.74 4.57 -7.05
N TYR A 49 -8.66 5.28 -5.91
CA TYR A 49 -9.50 4.97 -4.75
C TYR A 49 -10.99 5.02 -5.12
N ARG A 50 -11.43 6.04 -5.87
CA ARG A 50 -12.83 6.18 -6.31
C ARG A 50 -13.30 4.98 -7.12
N GLN A 51 -12.49 4.52 -8.09
CA GLN A 51 -12.86 3.37 -8.94
C GLN A 51 -12.96 2.09 -8.11
N PHE A 52 -11.98 1.80 -7.23
CA PHE A 52 -12.03 0.65 -6.32
C PHE A 52 -13.19 0.75 -5.33
N ALA A 53 -13.37 1.88 -4.67
CA ALA A 53 -14.42 2.07 -3.66
C ALA A 53 -15.82 1.94 -4.25
N ASN A 54 -16.06 2.49 -5.45
CA ASN A 54 -17.35 2.35 -6.15
C ASN A 54 -17.66 0.88 -6.46
N TYR A 55 -16.69 0.14 -6.96
CA TYR A 55 -16.86 -1.29 -7.25
C TYR A 55 -17.11 -2.12 -5.98
N LEU A 56 -16.39 -1.82 -4.91
CA LEU A 56 -16.44 -2.57 -3.65
C LEU A 56 -17.63 -2.18 -2.77
N GLN A 57 -18.40 -1.15 -3.13
CA GLN A 57 -19.55 -0.72 -2.35
C GLN A 57 -20.58 -1.86 -2.20
N GLY A 58 -20.92 -2.19 -0.96
CA GLY A 58 -21.85 -3.27 -0.62
C GLY A 58 -21.28 -4.68 -0.74
N LYS A 59 -19.96 -4.82 -1.04
CA LYS A 59 -19.28 -6.11 -1.10
C LYS A 59 -18.52 -6.41 0.21
N GLU A 60 -17.97 -7.62 0.31
CA GLU A 60 -17.21 -8.06 1.46
C GLU A 60 -15.93 -7.25 1.65
N CYS A 61 -15.18 -7.02 0.56
CA CYS A 61 -13.93 -6.27 0.60
C CYS A 61 -14.17 -4.76 0.64
N GLN A 62 -13.20 -4.02 1.16
CA GLN A 62 -13.24 -2.56 1.25
C GLN A 62 -11.86 -1.97 0.92
N ALA A 63 -11.86 -0.82 0.22
CA ALA A 63 -10.66 -0.04 -0.04
C ALA A 63 -10.45 1.00 1.08
N PHE A 64 -9.20 1.18 1.47
CA PHE A 64 -8.74 2.18 2.43
C PHE A 64 -7.63 3.01 1.79
N ALA A 65 -7.69 4.32 1.95
CA ALA A 65 -6.64 5.24 1.52
C ALA A 65 -5.76 5.66 2.72
N SER A 66 -4.53 6.08 2.44
CA SER A 66 -3.63 6.68 3.45
C SER A 66 -4.26 7.94 4.08
N PRO A 67 -4.05 8.22 5.40
CA PRO A 67 -3.26 7.40 6.32
C PRO A 67 -3.99 6.14 6.82
N PHE A 68 -3.34 4.99 6.72
CA PHE A 68 -3.90 3.71 7.15
C PHE A 68 -2.76 2.77 7.57
N ASP A 69 -2.66 2.45 8.86
CA ASP A 69 -1.57 1.63 9.40
C ASP A 69 -1.74 0.16 9.00
N LEU A 70 -1.03 -0.26 7.98
CA LEU A 70 -0.92 -1.66 7.63
C LEU A 70 0.20 -2.31 8.44
N ARG A 71 -0.16 -3.20 9.36
CA ARG A 71 0.79 -3.94 10.18
C ARG A 71 0.95 -5.35 9.64
N LEU A 72 2.14 -5.66 9.11
CA LEU A 72 2.47 -6.97 8.57
C LEU A 72 3.24 -7.79 9.60
N PRO A 73 2.62 -8.80 10.24
CA PRO A 73 3.31 -9.63 11.23
C PRO A 73 4.42 -10.45 10.58
N ASN A 74 5.49 -10.66 11.31
CA ASN A 74 6.56 -11.58 10.94
C ASN A 74 6.44 -12.85 11.77
N GLY A 75 5.76 -13.87 11.22
CA GLY A 75 5.42 -15.09 11.97
C GLY A 75 4.27 -14.89 12.97
N GLU A 76 4.48 -15.30 14.23
CA GLU A 76 3.48 -15.24 15.30
C GLU A 76 3.56 -13.96 16.16
N GLU A 77 4.14 -12.88 15.65
CA GLU A 77 4.21 -11.60 16.36
C GLU A 77 2.81 -11.10 16.75
N LEU A 78 2.72 -10.55 17.95
CA LEU A 78 1.51 -9.83 18.38
C LEU A 78 1.45 -8.44 17.70
N ASP A 79 0.25 -7.90 17.56
CA ASP A 79 0.02 -6.61 16.89
C ASP A 79 0.95 -5.50 17.41
N GLU A 80 1.05 -5.37 18.74
CA GLU A 80 1.87 -4.34 19.40
C GLU A 80 3.39 -4.56 19.28
N GLU A 81 3.81 -5.80 19.00
CA GLU A 81 5.22 -6.18 18.84
C GLU A 81 5.69 -6.03 17.40
N THR A 82 4.75 -5.83 16.45
CA THR A 82 5.06 -5.75 15.03
C THR A 82 6.05 -4.64 14.73
N ALA A 83 7.14 -5.01 14.05
CA ALA A 83 8.19 -4.10 13.62
C ALA A 83 8.03 -3.64 12.16
N ASN A 84 6.93 -4.03 11.50
CA ASN A 84 6.63 -3.70 10.12
C ASN A 84 5.28 -2.98 10.04
N VAL A 85 5.33 -1.66 9.94
CA VAL A 85 4.17 -0.77 9.81
C VAL A 85 4.31 0.03 8.53
N PHE A 86 3.37 -0.15 7.62
CA PHE A 86 3.33 0.52 6.32
C PHE A 86 2.13 1.44 6.25
N GLN A 87 2.24 2.49 5.45
CA GLN A 87 1.10 3.35 5.10
C GLN A 87 0.93 3.36 3.58
N PRO A 88 0.37 2.28 3.01
CA PRO A 88 0.15 2.22 1.57
C PRO A 88 -0.83 3.30 1.12
N ASP A 89 -0.64 3.82 -0.09
CA ASP A 89 -1.55 4.83 -0.64
C ASP A 89 -2.97 4.29 -0.75
N ILE A 90 -3.13 3.01 -1.17
CA ILE A 90 -4.42 2.32 -1.15
C ILE A 90 -4.20 0.85 -0.76
N ALA A 91 -5.02 0.37 0.20
CA ALA A 91 -5.09 -1.04 0.57
C ALA A 91 -6.51 -1.58 0.39
N VAL A 92 -6.65 -2.77 -0.18
CA VAL A 92 -7.94 -3.48 -0.26
C VAL A 92 -7.94 -4.64 0.72
N ILE A 93 -8.90 -4.60 1.65
CA ILE A 93 -9.05 -5.54 2.75
C ILE A 93 -10.33 -6.34 2.57
N CYS A 94 -10.24 -7.67 2.59
CA CYS A 94 -11.40 -8.56 2.54
C CYS A 94 -11.69 -9.21 3.91
N ASP A 95 -10.68 -9.49 4.74
CA ASP A 95 -10.87 -9.97 6.11
C ASP A 95 -11.00 -8.80 7.10
N LYS A 96 -12.22 -8.29 7.25
CA LYS A 96 -12.50 -7.14 8.13
C LYS A 96 -12.34 -7.45 9.62
N ASN A 97 -12.26 -8.73 10.03
CA ASN A 97 -12.10 -9.10 11.44
C ASN A 97 -10.73 -8.66 12.02
N LYS A 98 -9.79 -8.36 11.15
CA LYS A 98 -8.44 -7.90 11.52
C LYS A 98 -8.28 -6.37 11.47
N LEU A 99 -9.35 -5.62 11.17
CA LEU A 99 -9.37 -4.16 11.32
C LEU A 99 -9.32 -3.81 12.79
N LYS A 100 -8.35 -2.97 13.19
CA LYS A 100 -8.15 -2.60 14.59
C LYS A 100 -7.45 -1.24 14.70
N GLY A 101 -8.01 -0.37 15.55
CA GLY A 101 -7.46 0.98 15.77
C GLY A 101 -7.39 1.78 14.48
N THR A 102 -6.21 2.25 14.12
CA THR A 102 -5.94 3.11 12.96
C THR A 102 -5.72 2.36 11.64
N GLY A 103 -5.89 1.01 11.64
CA GLY A 103 -5.61 0.28 10.41
C GLY A 103 -5.90 -1.23 10.48
N TYR A 104 -4.99 -2.03 9.95
CA TYR A 104 -5.17 -3.46 9.72
C TYR A 104 -3.95 -4.27 10.18
N PHE A 105 -4.19 -5.37 10.91
CA PHE A 105 -3.15 -6.31 11.32
C PHE A 105 -3.27 -7.62 10.55
N GLY A 106 -2.49 -7.77 9.50
CA GLY A 106 -2.51 -8.96 8.63
C GLY A 106 -2.15 -8.65 7.18
N THR A 107 -2.38 -9.61 6.29
CA THR A 107 -2.09 -9.49 4.87
C THR A 107 -3.28 -8.92 4.11
N PRO A 108 -3.18 -7.74 3.47
CA PRO A 108 -4.22 -7.21 2.60
C PRO A 108 -4.34 -8.04 1.31
N THR A 109 -5.47 -7.92 0.62
CA THR A 109 -5.70 -8.61 -0.65
C THR A 109 -4.94 -7.96 -1.80
N LEU A 110 -4.96 -6.61 -1.85
CA LEU A 110 -4.30 -5.81 -2.88
C LEU A 110 -3.74 -4.55 -2.25
N ILE A 111 -2.57 -4.10 -2.75
CA ILE A 111 -1.94 -2.84 -2.39
C ILE A 111 -1.61 -2.04 -3.65
N ILE A 112 -1.78 -0.73 -3.56
CA ILE A 112 -1.34 0.24 -4.57
C ILE A 112 -0.42 1.24 -3.89
N GLU A 113 0.77 1.44 -4.45
CA GLU A 113 1.71 2.51 -4.10
C GLU A 113 1.88 3.45 -5.30
N ILE A 114 1.74 4.74 -5.04
CA ILE A 114 1.92 5.77 -6.06
C ILE A 114 3.33 6.33 -5.90
N SER A 115 4.20 5.90 -6.79
CA SER A 115 5.63 6.15 -6.68
C SER A 115 5.98 7.59 -7.00
N SER A 116 6.97 8.10 -6.30
CA SER A 116 7.65 9.36 -6.60
C SER A 116 9.16 9.09 -6.81
N PRO A 117 9.93 10.02 -7.38
CA PRO A 117 11.39 9.85 -7.44
C PRO A 117 12.04 9.58 -6.09
N ALA A 118 11.48 10.14 -5.00
CA ALA A 118 11.98 9.95 -3.65
C ALA A 118 11.65 8.56 -3.06
N THR A 119 10.49 8.00 -3.38
CA THR A 119 10.00 6.73 -2.80
C THR A 119 10.26 5.52 -3.69
N SER A 120 10.58 5.71 -4.97
CA SER A 120 10.69 4.63 -5.98
C SER A 120 11.56 3.45 -5.54
N ARG A 121 12.69 3.70 -4.86
CA ARG A 121 13.54 2.62 -4.34
C ARG A 121 12.85 1.85 -3.21
N VAL A 122 12.14 2.55 -2.33
CA VAL A 122 11.42 1.94 -1.20
C VAL A 122 10.30 1.05 -1.74
N ASP A 123 9.50 1.56 -2.68
CA ASP A 123 8.35 0.85 -3.25
C ASP A 123 8.79 -0.37 -4.06
N ARG A 124 9.83 -0.20 -4.92
CA ARG A 124 10.30 -1.26 -5.84
C ARG A 124 11.19 -2.32 -5.19
N VAL A 125 11.77 -2.04 -4.03
CA VAL A 125 12.71 -2.99 -3.39
C VAL A 125 12.22 -3.38 -2.00
N ILE A 126 12.02 -2.42 -1.09
CA ILE A 126 11.71 -2.74 0.31
C ILE A 126 10.27 -3.24 0.42
N LYS A 127 9.29 -2.43 0.02
CA LYS A 127 7.86 -2.77 0.09
C LYS A 127 7.54 -3.97 -0.78
N PHE A 128 8.09 -4.03 -2.01
CA PHE A 128 7.92 -5.17 -2.91
C PHE A 128 8.25 -6.50 -2.21
N ASN A 129 9.45 -6.63 -1.62
CA ASN A 129 9.84 -7.87 -0.94
C ASN A 129 9.00 -8.15 0.31
N LYS A 130 8.57 -7.12 1.03
CA LYS A 130 7.72 -7.28 2.22
C LYS A 130 6.32 -7.74 1.85
N TYR A 131 5.71 -7.15 0.83
CA TYR A 131 4.37 -7.52 0.35
C TYR A 131 4.36 -8.92 -0.28
N GLU A 132 5.40 -9.27 -1.05
CA GLU A 132 5.58 -10.62 -1.59
C GLU A 132 5.67 -11.65 -0.46
N LYS A 133 6.56 -11.43 0.51
CA LYS A 133 6.74 -12.33 1.66
C LYS A 133 5.48 -12.47 2.50
N ALA A 134 4.71 -11.40 2.65
CA ALA A 134 3.45 -11.41 3.39
C ALA A 134 2.32 -12.10 2.62
N GLY A 135 2.46 -12.37 1.33
CA GLY A 135 1.45 -13.02 0.51
C GLY A 135 0.36 -12.09 -0.01
N VAL A 136 0.67 -10.79 -0.21
CA VAL A 136 -0.24 -9.83 -0.88
C VAL A 136 -0.47 -10.32 -2.30
N LYS A 137 -1.74 -10.58 -2.67
CA LYS A 137 -2.06 -11.25 -3.93
C LYS A 137 -1.77 -10.39 -5.17
N GLU A 138 -1.97 -9.09 -5.05
CA GLU A 138 -1.76 -8.15 -6.17
C GLU A 138 -1.15 -6.86 -5.65
N TYR A 139 -0.04 -6.43 -6.27
CA TYR A 139 0.69 -5.23 -5.90
C TYR A 139 0.88 -4.32 -7.12
N TRP A 140 0.43 -3.08 -7.01
CA TRP A 140 0.50 -2.06 -8.05
C TRP A 140 1.53 -1.00 -7.69
N ILE A 141 2.41 -0.68 -8.64
CA ILE A 141 3.28 0.50 -8.57
C ILE A 141 2.85 1.44 -9.68
N VAL A 142 2.28 2.57 -9.30
CA VAL A 142 1.77 3.60 -10.20
C VAL A 142 2.78 4.73 -10.29
N ASP A 143 3.16 5.12 -11.50
CA ASP A 143 4.07 6.24 -11.75
C ASP A 143 3.30 7.40 -12.41
N PRO A 144 3.00 8.46 -11.64
CA PRO A 144 2.28 9.63 -12.18
C PRO A 144 3.06 10.40 -13.25
N GLU A 145 4.39 10.48 -13.13
CA GLU A 145 5.23 11.22 -14.06
C GLU A 145 5.31 10.51 -15.42
N GLY A 146 5.53 9.20 -15.39
CA GLY A 146 5.59 8.38 -16.60
C GLY A 146 4.22 7.95 -17.12
N LYS A 147 3.13 8.18 -16.37
CA LYS A 147 1.74 7.76 -16.67
C LYS A 147 1.64 6.27 -17.00
N TYR A 148 2.22 5.44 -16.14
CA TYR A 148 2.13 3.98 -16.27
C TYR A 148 1.93 3.29 -14.93
N VAL A 149 1.47 2.04 -15.01
CA VAL A 149 1.26 1.15 -13.86
C VAL A 149 1.99 -0.15 -14.12
N ASN A 150 2.76 -0.63 -13.14
CA ASN A 150 3.27 -1.99 -13.10
C ASN A 150 2.47 -2.80 -12.09
N ILE A 151 1.92 -3.92 -12.52
CA ILE A 151 1.11 -4.81 -11.70
C ILE A 151 1.85 -6.12 -11.50
N PHE A 152 2.01 -6.51 -10.25
CA PHE A 152 2.63 -7.75 -9.83
C PHE A 152 1.57 -8.66 -9.20
N THR A 153 1.43 -9.87 -9.73
CA THR A 153 0.50 -10.87 -9.22
C THR A 153 1.27 -12.00 -8.57
N LEU A 154 0.86 -12.37 -7.35
CA LEU A 154 1.47 -13.46 -6.59
C LEU A 154 1.15 -14.79 -7.26
N GLN A 155 2.18 -15.56 -7.55
CA GLN A 155 2.09 -16.88 -8.18
C GLN A 155 1.94 -17.99 -7.12
N GLU A 156 1.66 -19.21 -7.58
CA GLU A 156 1.50 -20.38 -6.70
C GLU A 156 2.76 -20.74 -5.89
N ASP A 157 3.94 -20.34 -6.38
CA ASP A 157 5.21 -20.51 -5.69
C ASP A 157 5.46 -19.46 -4.59
N GLY A 158 4.51 -18.55 -4.38
CA GLY A 158 4.59 -17.48 -3.37
C GLY A 158 5.49 -16.31 -3.78
N ARG A 159 5.79 -16.17 -5.08
CA ARG A 159 6.57 -15.05 -5.61
C ARG A 159 5.76 -14.22 -6.59
N TYR A 160 6.10 -12.94 -6.70
CA TYR A 160 5.53 -12.11 -7.75
C TYR A 160 6.07 -12.52 -9.12
N GLY A 161 5.15 -12.67 -10.07
CA GLY A 161 5.49 -12.89 -11.49
C GLY A 161 6.15 -11.69 -12.14
N ARG A 162 6.40 -11.78 -13.45
CA ARG A 162 6.81 -10.61 -14.24
C ARG A 162 5.71 -9.55 -14.17
N PRO A 163 6.06 -8.27 -14.00
CA PRO A 163 5.05 -7.22 -13.98
C PRO A 163 4.35 -7.10 -15.33
N GLU A 164 3.05 -6.92 -15.29
CA GLU A 164 2.27 -6.42 -16.41
C GLU A 164 2.33 -4.89 -16.39
N ALA A 165 2.74 -4.29 -17.50
CA ALA A 165 2.87 -2.83 -17.63
C ALA A 165 1.74 -2.26 -18.48
N TYR A 166 1.08 -1.22 -17.96
CA TYR A 166 -0.04 -0.53 -18.61
C TYR A 166 0.20 0.97 -18.62
N THR A 167 -0.26 1.64 -19.66
CA THR A 167 -0.16 3.10 -19.80
C THR A 167 -1.52 3.78 -19.63
N ASP A 168 -1.56 5.09 -19.71
CA ASP A 168 -2.74 5.94 -19.56
C ASP A 168 -3.90 5.65 -20.54
N ILE A 169 -3.63 4.95 -21.65
CA ILE A 169 -4.67 4.57 -22.63
C ILE A 169 -5.34 3.21 -22.34
N ASN A 170 -4.84 2.48 -21.34
CA ASN A 170 -5.27 1.12 -21.08
C ASN A 170 -6.44 1.05 -20.09
N LYS A 171 -7.21 -0.02 -20.20
CA LYS A 171 -8.12 -0.50 -19.16
C LYS A 171 -7.54 -1.78 -18.57
N VAL A 172 -7.46 -1.83 -17.26
CA VAL A 172 -6.82 -2.92 -16.52
C VAL A 172 -7.87 -3.74 -15.81
N GLN A 173 -7.91 -5.04 -16.12
CA GLN A 173 -8.71 -5.99 -15.35
C GLN A 173 -7.94 -6.36 -14.08
N VAL A 174 -8.58 -6.19 -12.91
CA VAL A 174 -7.97 -6.51 -11.62
C VAL A 174 -7.99 -8.02 -11.40
N SER A 175 -6.83 -8.66 -11.22
CA SER A 175 -6.74 -10.13 -11.14
C SER A 175 -7.52 -10.71 -9.97
N VAL A 176 -7.46 -10.05 -8.81
CA VAL A 176 -8.20 -10.48 -7.60
C VAL A 176 -9.69 -10.15 -7.63
N PHE A 177 -10.15 -9.33 -8.59
CA PHE A 177 -11.56 -8.98 -8.82
C PHE A 177 -11.88 -9.05 -10.32
N PRO A 178 -12.17 -10.24 -10.87
CA PRO A 178 -12.31 -10.42 -12.33
C PRO A 178 -13.38 -9.56 -13.01
N ASP A 179 -14.36 -9.06 -12.25
CA ASP A 179 -15.42 -8.17 -12.75
C ASP A 179 -15.06 -6.68 -12.63
N LEU A 180 -13.90 -6.35 -12.05
CA LEU A 180 -13.44 -4.97 -11.93
C LEU A 180 -12.46 -4.63 -13.06
N THR A 181 -12.77 -3.56 -13.77
CA THR A 181 -11.88 -2.95 -14.74
C THR A 181 -11.56 -1.52 -14.32
N ILE A 182 -10.30 -1.19 -14.18
CA ILE A 182 -9.81 0.16 -13.87
C ILE A 182 -9.46 0.87 -15.17
N ASP A 183 -10.02 2.05 -15.37
CA ASP A 183 -9.78 2.90 -16.53
C ASP A 183 -8.62 3.88 -16.25
N LEU A 184 -7.43 3.55 -16.74
CA LEU A 184 -6.23 4.37 -16.52
C LEU A 184 -6.31 5.73 -17.24
N SER A 185 -7.13 5.85 -18.29
CA SER A 185 -7.31 7.14 -18.95
C SER A 185 -7.99 8.17 -18.02
N GLN A 186 -8.85 7.71 -17.11
CA GLN A 186 -9.44 8.57 -16.08
C GLN A 186 -8.46 8.82 -14.94
N VAL A 187 -7.66 7.82 -14.56
CA VAL A 187 -6.64 7.94 -13.49
C VAL A 187 -5.64 9.04 -13.79
N PHE A 188 -5.19 9.14 -15.05
CA PHE A 188 -4.18 10.11 -15.46
C PHE A 188 -4.76 11.37 -16.16
N ALA A 189 -6.09 11.49 -16.24
CA ALA A 189 -6.75 12.60 -16.96
C ALA A 189 -6.45 13.99 -16.41
N SER A 190 -6.18 14.09 -15.10
CA SER A 190 -6.00 15.35 -14.40
C SER A 190 -4.53 15.78 -14.22
N ILE A 191 -3.58 14.99 -14.75
CA ILE A 191 -2.14 15.25 -14.60
C ILE A 191 -1.41 15.32 -15.95
#